data_13a584c58b6d633920a9928b6563890d
#
_entry.id   13a584c58b6d633920a9928b6563890d
#
_cell.length_a   1.000
_cell.length_b   1.000
_cell.length_c   1.000
_cell.angle_alpha   90.00
_cell.angle_beta   90.00
_cell.angle_gamma   90.00
#
_symmetry.space_group_name_H-M   'P 1'
#
loop_
_entity.id
_entity.type
_entity.pdbx_description
1 polymer ?
#
loop_
_entity_poly.entity_id
_entity_poly.type
_entity_poly.pdbx_seq_one_letter_code
_entity_poly.pdbx_strand_id
1 'polypeptide(L)'
;MSQKTVAASAEAQDLVITRLVRAPRATLWRAWSDPELLKEWWCPKPWTTEVRAFDMRPGGAFHTFMQGPDGGSSDNPGSFLEVVPQQRIVFSSLLLEGWRPATPWMAFTAVITLADEGEGTRYIATVMHPDRATRDRHAEMGFFDGWNTCIDQLEAFAREHPATA
;
A
#
# COMPACT_ATOMS: atom_id res chain seq x y z
N MET A 1 -0.12 31.18 11.66
CA MET A 1 -1.11 31.17 10.56
C MET A 1 -0.65 30.32 9.38
N SER A 2 0.57 30.48 8.90
CA SER A 2 1.10 29.69 7.79
C SER A 2 1.19 28.19 8.10
N GLN A 3 1.58 27.79 9.32
CA GLN A 3 1.68 26.38 9.71
C GLN A 3 0.31 25.70 9.69
N LYS A 4 -0.73 26.37 10.16
CA LYS A 4 -2.08 25.84 10.16
C LYS A 4 -2.62 25.65 8.75
N THR A 5 -2.29 26.57 7.85
CA THR A 5 -2.70 26.48 6.45
C THR A 5 -2.01 25.32 5.74
N VAL A 6 -0.71 25.11 6.01
CA VAL A 6 0.08 24.01 5.43
C VAL A 6 -0.48 22.66 5.91
N ALA A 7 -0.78 22.52 7.21
CA ALA A 7 -1.34 21.29 7.76
C ALA A 7 -2.71 20.97 7.12
N ALA A 8 -3.58 21.96 6.97
CA ALA A 8 -4.87 21.79 6.33
C ALA A 8 -4.72 21.38 4.86
N SER A 9 -3.73 21.94 4.14
CA SER A 9 -3.41 21.56 2.76
C SER A 9 -2.96 20.10 2.67
N ALA A 10 -2.06 19.67 3.57
CA ALA A 10 -1.58 18.29 3.60
C ALA A 10 -2.72 17.31 3.85
N GLU A 11 -3.59 17.58 4.83
CA GLU A 11 -4.76 16.75 5.12
C GLU A 11 -5.69 16.65 3.92
N ALA A 12 -5.86 17.73 3.15
CA ALA A 12 -6.70 17.75 1.97
C ALA A 12 -6.11 16.96 0.81
N GLN A 13 -4.84 16.58 0.89
CA GLN A 13 -4.14 15.80 -0.14
C GLN A 13 -3.99 14.33 0.23
N ASP A 14 -4.41 13.94 1.43
CA ASP A 14 -4.23 12.58 1.93
C ASP A 14 -5.53 11.78 1.91
N LEU A 15 -5.39 10.47 1.69
CA LEU A 15 -6.45 9.49 1.92
C LEU A 15 -5.94 8.55 3.00
N VAL A 16 -6.72 8.36 4.07
CA VAL A 16 -6.28 7.58 5.23
C VAL A 16 -7.26 6.46 5.54
N ILE A 17 -6.74 5.26 5.74
CA ILE A 17 -7.51 4.11 6.20
C ILE A 17 -6.88 3.62 7.49
N THR A 18 -7.72 3.44 8.52
CA THR A 18 -7.29 2.88 9.79
C THR A 18 -8.13 1.65 10.08
N ARG A 19 -7.48 0.49 10.27
CA ARG A 19 -8.16 -0.77 10.52
C ARG A 19 -7.52 -1.54 11.67
N LEU A 20 -8.35 -2.20 12.45
CA LEU A 20 -7.86 -3.22 13.37
C LEU A 20 -7.92 -4.55 12.65
N VAL A 21 -6.76 -5.08 12.28
CA VAL A 21 -6.63 -6.35 11.55
C VAL A 21 -6.42 -7.46 12.56
N ARG A 22 -7.20 -8.54 12.45
CA ARG A 22 -7.18 -9.65 13.41
C ARG A 22 -6.08 -10.65 13.07
N ALA A 23 -4.83 -10.19 13.10
CA ALA A 23 -3.65 -11.02 12.90
C ALA A 23 -2.43 -10.32 13.52
N PRO A 24 -1.43 -11.07 13.98
CA PRO A 24 -0.21 -10.49 14.55
C PRO A 24 0.62 -9.74 13.51
N ARG A 25 1.37 -8.73 13.95
CA ARG A 25 2.24 -7.96 13.07
C ARG A 25 3.21 -8.83 12.27
N ALA A 26 3.75 -9.86 12.91
CA ALA A 26 4.70 -10.75 12.23
C ALA A 26 4.08 -11.45 11.03
N THR A 27 2.82 -11.87 11.15
CA THR A 27 2.09 -12.52 10.06
C THR A 27 1.79 -11.54 8.92
N LEU A 28 1.35 -10.33 9.26
CA LEU A 28 1.09 -9.29 8.26
C LEU A 28 2.38 -8.87 7.56
N TRP A 29 3.46 -8.75 8.33
CA TRP A 29 4.77 -8.42 7.76
C TRP A 29 5.23 -9.47 6.75
N ARG A 30 5.07 -10.74 7.08
CA ARG A 30 5.41 -11.84 6.18
C ARG A 30 4.61 -11.75 4.88
N ALA A 31 3.31 -11.48 4.97
CA ALA A 31 2.44 -11.35 3.79
C ALA A 31 2.83 -10.15 2.93
N TRP A 32 3.40 -9.10 3.52
CA TRP A 32 3.90 -7.92 2.82
C TRP A 32 5.28 -8.11 2.23
N SER A 33 6.18 -8.79 2.96
CA SER A 33 7.61 -8.85 2.61
C SER A 33 7.99 -9.99 1.68
N ASP A 34 7.08 -10.91 1.40
CA ASP A 34 7.31 -12.01 0.47
C ASP A 34 6.46 -11.76 -0.77
N PRO A 35 7.07 -11.53 -1.95
CA PRO A 35 6.29 -11.24 -3.16
C PRO A 35 5.35 -12.37 -3.58
N GLU A 36 5.68 -13.62 -3.27
CA GLU A 36 4.80 -14.75 -3.55
C GLU A 36 3.54 -14.73 -2.69
N LEU A 37 3.62 -14.14 -1.49
CA LEU A 37 2.47 -13.98 -0.61
C LEU A 37 1.72 -12.67 -0.91
N LEU A 38 2.45 -11.61 -1.21
CA LEU A 38 1.84 -10.31 -1.53
C LEU A 38 0.83 -10.42 -2.66
N LYS A 39 1.13 -11.17 -3.70
CA LYS A 39 0.26 -11.31 -4.87
C LYS A 39 -1.10 -11.91 -4.55
N GLU A 40 -1.24 -12.61 -3.41
CA GLU A 40 -2.48 -13.26 -3.02
C GLU A 40 -3.54 -12.29 -2.50
N TRP A 41 -3.15 -11.09 -2.08
CA TRP A 41 -4.08 -10.14 -1.48
C TRP A 41 -3.96 -8.71 -2.03
N TRP A 42 -2.99 -8.42 -2.90
CA TRP A 42 -2.63 -7.04 -3.31
C TRP A 42 -3.67 -6.32 -4.15
N CYS A 43 -4.57 -7.02 -4.82
CA CYS A 43 -5.66 -6.36 -5.55
C CYS A 43 -6.98 -7.06 -5.30
N PRO A 44 -8.13 -6.35 -5.42
CA PRO A 44 -9.44 -6.96 -5.20
C PRO A 44 -9.70 -8.10 -6.19
N LYS A 45 -10.01 -9.29 -5.67
CA LYS A 45 -10.40 -10.41 -6.52
C LYS A 45 -11.69 -10.09 -7.26
N PRO A 46 -11.91 -10.53 -8.49
CA PRO A 46 -11.14 -11.54 -9.24
C PRO A 46 -9.93 -11.01 -10.00
N TRP A 47 -9.53 -9.74 -9.80
CA TRP A 47 -8.29 -9.21 -10.36
C TRP A 47 -7.10 -10.00 -9.81
N THR A 48 -6.06 -10.12 -10.62
CA THR A 48 -4.84 -10.83 -10.24
C THR A 48 -3.65 -9.86 -10.24
N THR A 49 -2.65 -10.17 -9.42
CA THR A 49 -1.42 -9.39 -9.34
C THR A 49 -0.23 -10.25 -9.75
N GLU A 50 0.59 -9.70 -10.65
CA GLU A 50 1.91 -10.23 -10.97
C GLU A 50 2.94 -9.29 -10.37
N VAL A 51 3.89 -9.82 -9.61
CA VAL A 51 4.98 -9.02 -9.05
C VAL A 51 6.15 -9.08 -10.01
N ARG A 52 6.42 -7.98 -10.71
CA ARG A 52 7.46 -7.91 -11.75
C ARG A 52 8.85 -7.60 -11.21
N ALA A 53 8.91 -6.81 -10.14
CA ALA A 53 10.16 -6.51 -9.46
C ALA A 53 9.85 -6.20 -8.01
N PHE A 54 10.66 -6.72 -7.10
CA PHE A 54 10.41 -6.57 -5.67
C PHE A 54 11.73 -6.65 -4.92
N ASP A 55 12.14 -5.50 -4.38
CA ASP A 55 13.36 -5.40 -3.59
C ASP A 55 13.04 -4.50 -2.39
N MET A 56 12.64 -5.11 -1.28
CA MET A 56 12.08 -4.41 -0.13
C MET A 56 13.16 -3.78 0.74
N ARG A 57 13.74 -2.72 0.21
CA ARG A 57 14.73 -1.86 0.86
C ARG A 57 14.61 -0.45 0.31
N PRO A 58 15.12 0.56 1.04
CA PRO A 58 15.09 1.94 0.52
C PRO A 58 15.75 2.03 -0.85
N GLY A 59 15.00 2.61 -1.81
CA GLY A 59 15.44 2.73 -3.20
C GLY A 59 15.27 1.47 -4.04
N GLY A 60 14.75 0.38 -3.45
CA GLY A 60 14.49 -0.86 -4.18
C GLY A 60 13.21 -0.83 -4.98
N ALA A 61 13.12 -1.67 -6.01
CA ALA A 61 11.96 -1.73 -6.89
C ALA A 61 10.72 -2.30 -6.19
N PHE A 62 9.56 -1.73 -6.50
CA PHE A 62 8.27 -2.29 -6.15
C PHE A 62 7.36 -2.14 -7.37
N HIS A 63 7.32 -3.16 -8.21
CA HIS A 63 6.63 -3.11 -9.48
C HIS A 63 5.61 -4.24 -9.57
N THR A 64 4.33 -3.89 -9.60
CA THR A 64 3.23 -4.84 -9.74
C THR A 64 2.47 -4.58 -11.04
N PHE A 65 1.91 -5.64 -11.58
CA PHE A 65 1.05 -5.58 -12.76
C PHE A 65 -0.26 -6.28 -12.41
N MET A 66 -1.37 -5.57 -12.55
CA MET A 66 -2.70 -6.09 -12.22
C MET A 66 -3.47 -6.36 -13.49
N GLN A 67 -4.21 -7.48 -13.51
CA GLN A 67 -5.07 -7.86 -14.64
C GLN A 67 -6.47 -8.19 -14.15
N GLY A 68 -7.45 -7.61 -14.82
CA GLY A 68 -8.85 -7.91 -14.56
C GLY A 68 -9.39 -9.04 -15.43
N PRO A 69 -10.53 -9.62 -15.05
CA PRO A 69 -11.14 -10.74 -15.79
C PRO A 69 -11.63 -10.33 -17.18
N ASP A 70 -11.87 -9.03 -17.41
CA ASP A 70 -12.42 -8.52 -18.68
C ASP A 70 -11.32 -7.94 -19.60
N GLY A 71 -10.06 -8.27 -19.34
CA GLY A 71 -8.94 -7.81 -20.15
C GLY A 71 -8.36 -6.45 -19.75
N GLY A 72 -8.92 -5.80 -18.74
CA GLY A 72 -8.34 -4.58 -18.18
C GLY A 72 -7.02 -4.86 -17.48
N SER A 73 -6.12 -3.90 -17.45
CA SER A 73 -4.84 -4.06 -16.78
C SER A 73 -4.35 -2.73 -16.20
N SER A 74 -3.44 -2.84 -15.24
CA SER A 74 -2.80 -1.69 -14.60
C SER A 74 -1.34 -2.01 -14.33
N ASP A 75 -0.44 -1.23 -14.89
CA ASP A 75 1.00 -1.37 -14.66
C ASP A 75 1.43 -0.35 -13.62
N ASN A 76 2.01 -0.82 -12.53
CA ASN A 76 2.29 -0.01 -11.34
C ASN A 76 3.77 -0.10 -10.94
N PRO A 77 4.67 0.53 -11.69
CA PRO A 77 6.06 0.62 -11.27
C PRO A 77 6.20 1.61 -10.12
N GLY A 78 7.14 1.35 -9.24
CA GLY A 78 7.39 2.20 -8.09
C GLY A 78 8.63 1.78 -7.33
N SER A 79 8.81 2.36 -6.15
CA SER A 79 9.95 2.08 -5.30
C SER A 79 9.58 2.10 -3.83
N PHE A 80 10.27 1.28 -3.04
CA PHE A 80 10.24 1.40 -1.58
C PHE A 80 11.15 2.56 -1.17
N LEU A 81 10.72 3.34 -0.18
CA LEU A 81 11.48 4.47 0.35
C LEU A 81 11.99 4.22 1.76
N GLU A 82 11.19 3.54 2.58
CA GLU A 82 11.55 3.22 3.96
C GLU A 82 10.98 1.85 4.29
N VAL A 83 11.78 1.03 4.98
CA VAL A 83 11.36 -0.29 5.40
C VAL A 83 11.84 -0.51 6.83
N VAL A 84 10.91 -0.55 7.78
CA VAL A 84 11.20 -0.88 9.18
C VAL A 84 10.43 -2.15 9.51
N PRO A 85 11.11 -3.30 9.66
CA PRO A 85 10.44 -4.59 9.84
C PRO A 85 9.34 -4.57 10.89
N GLN A 86 8.17 -5.07 10.52
CA GLN A 86 6.97 -5.18 11.36
C GLN A 86 6.40 -3.84 11.85
N GLN A 87 6.92 -2.70 11.39
CA GLN A 87 6.49 -1.40 11.87
C GLN A 87 6.04 -0.45 10.77
N ARG A 88 6.81 -0.36 9.68
CA ARG A 88 6.56 0.70 8.71
C ARG A 88 7.09 0.37 7.33
N ILE A 89 6.27 0.65 6.33
CA ILE A 89 6.63 0.51 4.93
C ILE A 89 6.21 1.80 4.23
N VAL A 90 7.15 2.43 3.52
CA VAL A 90 6.84 3.60 2.68
C VAL A 90 7.18 3.24 1.24
N PHE A 91 6.22 3.44 0.34
CA PHE A 91 6.47 3.23 -1.09
C PHE A 91 5.80 4.33 -1.91
N SER A 92 6.27 4.51 -3.13
CA SER A 92 5.82 5.62 -3.97
C SER A 92 5.79 5.22 -5.44
N SER A 93 4.80 5.74 -6.16
CA SER A 93 4.75 5.67 -7.63
C SER A 93 5.56 6.79 -8.28
N LEU A 94 6.02 7.77 -7.50
CA LEU A 94 6.76 8.92 -7.99
C LEU A 94 8.26 8.67 -8.18
N LEU A 95 8.74 7.53 -7.68
CA LEU A 95 10.13 7.10 -7.80
C LEU A 95 10.20 5.66 -8.29
N LEU A 96 11.21 5.37 -9.09
CA LEU A 96 11.57 4.02 -9.50
C LEU A 96 12.82 3.58 -8.78
N GLU A 97 13.25 2.34 -9.01
CA GLU A 97 14.47 1.80 -8.45
C GLU A 97 15.64 2.78 -8.63
N GLY A 98 16.43 2.95 -7.58
CA GLY A 98 17.58 3.85 -7.61
C GLY A 98 17.24 5.32 -7.49
N TRP A 99 16.06 5.64 -6.92
CA TRP A 99 15.63 7.03 -6.65
C TRP A 99 15.37 7.83 -7.93
N ARG A 100 15.06 7.15 -9.03
CA ARG A 100 14.79 7.81 -10.32
C ARG A 100 13.35 8.37 -10.32
N PRO A 101 13.18 9.66 -10.61
CA PRO A 101 11.86 10.25 -10.74
C PRO A 101 11.03 9.59 -11.84
N ALA A 102 9.75 9.40 -11.56
CA ALA A 102 8.80 8.79 -12.48
C ALA A 102 7.62 9.72 -12.72
N THR A 103 6.94 9.52 -13.84
CA THR A 103 5.67 10.18 -14.15
C THR A 103 4.59 9.12 -14.22
N PRO A 104 4.00 8.73 -13.07
CA PRO A 104 3.02 7.64 -13.01
C PRO A 104 1.63 8.08 -13.50
N TRP A 105 0.79 7.10 -13.84
CA TRP A 105 -0.60 7.38 -14.14
C TRP A 105 -1.39 7.80 -12.89
N MET A 106 -0.94 7.40 -11.70
CA MET A 106 -1.46 7.85 -10.41
C MET A 106 -0.30 8.17 -9.49
N ALA A 107 -0.14 9.44 -9.17
CA ALA A 107 0.98 9.92 -8.34
C ALA A 107 0.61 9.86 -6.86
N PHE A 108 1.31 9.03 -6.08
CA PHE A 108 1.11 8.98 -4.64
C PHE A 108 2.33 8.40 -3.92
N THR A 109 2.39 8.68 -2.62
CA THR A 109 3.31 8.02 -1.70
C THR A 109 2.49 7.46 -0.56
N ALA A 110 2.64 6.17 -0.29
CA ALA A 110 1.89 5.49 0.75
C ALA A 110 2.78 5.18 1.95
N VAL A 111 2.26 5.45 3.14
CA VAL A 111 2.89 5.09 4.41
C VAL A 111 2.00 4.07 5.09
N ILE A 112 2.52 2.86 5.26
CA ILE A 112 1.83 1.78 5.95
C ILE A 112 2.47 1.63 7.32
N THR A 113 1.68 1.72 8.39
CA THR A 113 2.18 1.48 9.74
C THR A 113 1.45 0.32 10.40
N LEU A 114 2.19 -0.46 11.16
CA LEU A 114 1.70 -1.62 11.91
C LEU A 114 2.05 -1.43 13.37
N ALA A 115 1.05 -1.54 14.26
CA ALA A 115 1.26 -1.45 15.70
C ALA A 115 0.42 -2.51 16.39
N ASP A 116 0.97 -3.12 17.44
CA ASP A 116 0.20 -4.09 18.23
C ASP A 116 -0.99 -3.42 18.89
N GLU A 117 -2.14 -4.07 18.83
CA GLU A 117 -3.34 -3.62 19.53
C GLU A 117 -4.14 -4.84 19.93
N GLY A 118 -4.12 -5.16 21.24
CA GLY A 118 -4.70 -6.40 21.74
C GLY A 118 -4.00 -7.59 21.11
N GLU A 119 -4.75 -8.51 20.55
CA GLU A 119 -4.21 -9.69 19.85
C GLU A 119 -4.03 -9.44 18.35
N GLY A 120 -4.41 -8.24 17.89
CA GLY A 120 -4.33 -7.87 16.49
C GLY A 120 -3.32 -6.77 16.21
N THR A 121 -3.51 -6.15 15.06
CA THR A 121 -2.63 -5.10 14.57
C THR A 121 -3.45 -3.88 14.14
N ARG A 122 -3.08 -2.71 14.65
CA ARG A 122 -3.58 -1.45 14.10
C ARG A 122 -2.84 -1.17 12.79
N TYR A 123 -3.56 -1.26 11.70
CA TYR A 123 -3.05 -1.09 10.34
C TYR A 123 -3.50 0.28 9.84
N ILE A 124 -2.55 1.15 9.56
CA ILE A 124 -2.86 2.49 9.05
C ILE A 124 -2.17 2.67 7.70
N ALA A 125 -2.97 3.02 6.69
CA ALA A 125 -2.46 3.36 5.37
C ALA A 125 -2.74 4.85 5.14
N THR A 126 -1.67 5.65 5.06
CA THR A 126 -1.75 7.07 4.73
C THR A 126 -1.23 7.24 3.31
N VAL A 127 -2.10 7.63 2.40
CA VAL A 127 -1.77 7.77 0.99
C VAL A 127 -1.79 9.25 0.63
N MET A 128 -0.60 9.79 0.37
CA MET A 128 -0.36 11.19 0.13
C MET A 128 -0.26 11.47 -1.38
N HIS A 129 -0.79 12.61 -1.81
CA HIS A 129 -0.80 13.00 -3.22
C HIS A 129 -0.12 14.35 -3.41
N PRO A 130 0.40 14.65 -4.62
CA PRO A 130 1.07 15.93 -4.87
C PRO A 130 0.11 17.12 -4.85
N ASP A 131 -1.18 16.88 -5.10
CA ASP A 131 -2.19 17.93 -5.09
C ASP A 131 -3.56 17.32 -4.77
N ARG A 132 -4.51 18.20 -4.50
CA ARG A 132 -5.87 17.82 -4.15
C ARG A 132 -6.61 17.16 -5.32
N ALA A 133 -6.37 17.61 -6.54
CA ALA A 133 -7.02 17.05 -7.72
C ALA A 133 -6.65 15.58 -7.91
N THR A 134 -5.39 15.23 -7.70
CA THR A 134 -4.92 13.84 -7.78
C THR A 134 -5.54 12.99 -6.66
N ARG A 135 -5.59 13.55 -5.46
CA ARG A 135 -6.24 12.90 -4.31
C ARG A 135 -7.71 12.61 -4.61
N ASP A 136 -8.43 13.59 -5.11
CA ASP A 136 -9.85 13.45 -5.42
C ASP A 136 -10.07 12.42 -6.53
N ARG A 137 -9.24 12.42 -7.56
CA ARG A 137 -9.30 11.42 -8.63
C ARG A 137 -9.07 10.01 -8.08
N HIS A 138 -8.11 9.83 -7.18
CA HIS A 138 -7.84 8.53 -6.55
C HIS A 138 -9.04 8.06 -5.74
N ALA A 139 -9.65 8.97 -4.98
CA ALA A 139 -10.86 8.67 -4.20
C ALA A 139 -12.02 8.27 -5.12
N GLU A 140 -12.24 9.00 -6.20
CA GLU A 140 -13.31 8.73 -7.18
C GLU A 140 -13.13 7.42 -7.93
N MET A 141 -11.89 6.95 -8.06
CA MET A 141 -11.59 5.66 -8.69
C MET A 141 -11.91 4.47 -7.79
N GLY A 142 -12.40 4.71 -6.56
CA GLY A 142 -12.74 3.65 -5.63
C GLY A 142 -11.64 3.29 -4.66
N PHE A 143 -10.80 4.26 -4.29
CA PHE A 143 -9.68 4.03 -3.36
C PHE A 143 -10.13 3.30 -2.09
N PHE A 144 -11.15 3.84 -1.40
CA PHE A 144 -11.58 3.27 -0.12
C PHE A 144 -12.09 1.84 -0.27
N ASP A 145 -12.92 1.59 -1.29
CA ASP A 145 -13.45 0.24 -1.53
C ASP A 145 -12.32 -0.72 -1.91
N GLY A 146 -11.44 -0.32 -2.81
CA GLY A 146 -10.36 -1.17 -3.28
C GLY A 146 -9.34 -1.50 -2.19
N TRP A 147 -8.86 -0.49 -1.49
CA TRP A 147 -7.86 -0.69 -0.43
C TRP A 147 -8.44 -1.45 0.77
N ASN A 148 -9.69 -1.17 1.15
CA ASN A 148 -10.33 -1.92 2.22
C ASN A 148 -10.54 -3.39 1.84
N THR A 149 -10.91 -3.65 0.59
CA THR A 149 -11.03 -5.03 0.10
C THR A 149 -9.69 -5.76 0.18
N CYS A 150 -8.61 -5.09 -0.21
CA CYS A 150 -7.26 -5.69 -0.10
C CYS A 150 -6.89 -5.97 1.36
N ILE A 151 -7.25 -5.08 2.29
CA ILE A 151 -6.99 -5.30 3.72
C ILE A 151 -7.83 -6.48 4.24
N ASP A 152 -9.08 -6.60 3.80
CA ASP A 152 -9.92 -7.77 4.14
C ASP A 152 -9.27 -9.06 3.64
N GLN A 153 -8.74 -9.04 2.41
CA GLN A 153 -8.04 -10.19 1.83
C GLN A 153 -6.74 -10.49 2.57
N LEU A 154 -6.01 -9.45 2.99
CA LEU A 154 -4.80 -9.60 3.80
C LEU A 154 -5.13 -10.27 5.13
N GLU A 155 -6.19 -9.81 5.81
CA GLU A 155 -6.62 -10.40 7.08
C GLU A 155 -7.00 -11.88 6.90
N ALA A 156 -7.80 -12.20 5.89
CA ALA A 156 -8.20 -13.57 5.61
C ALA A 156 -6.99 -14.45 5.31
N PHE A 157 -6.09 -13.96 4.46
CA PHE A 157 -4.86 -14.68 4.11
C PHE A 157 -3.99 -14.94 5.35
N ALA A 158 -3.80 -13.90 6.17
CA ALA A 158 -2.97 -14.00 7.38
C ALA A 158 -3.54 -15.01 8.39
N ARG A 159 -4.86 -15.06 8.51
CA ARG A 159 -5.52 -16.01 9.43
C ARG A 159 -5.44 -17.45 8.94
N GLU A 160 -5.43 -17.65 7.63
CA GLU A 160 -5.29 -18.98 7.01
C GLU A 160 -3.83 -19.46 6.95
N HIS A 161 -2.87 -18.50 7.01
CA HIS A 161 -1.44 -18.78 6.87
C HIS A 161 -0.66 -18.13 8.01
N PRO A 162 -0.90 -18.50 9.26
CA PRO A 162 -0.20 -17.87 10.37
C PRO A 162 1.31 -18.11 10.29
N ALA A 163 2.08 -17.07 10.66
CA ALA A 163 3.52 -17.21 10.72
C ALA A 163 3.90 -18.21 11.82
N THR A 164 4.72 -19.18 11.48
CA THR A 164 5.25 -20.10 12.48
C THR A 164 6.35 -19.40 13.25
N ALA A 165 6.35 -19.60 14.56
CA ALA A 165 7.36 -19.00 15.44
C ALA A 165 8.78 -19.52 15.11
#